data_d266892a1eca51c80c422f8e6ac81e5d
#
_entry.id   d266892a1eca51c80c422f8e6ac81e5d
#
_cell.length_a   1.000
_cell.length_b   1.000
_cell.length_c   1.000
_cell.angle_alpha   90.00
_cell.angle_beta   90.00
_cell.angle_gamma   90.00
#
_symmetry.space_group_name_H-M   'P 1'
#
loop_
_entity.id
_entity.type
_entity.pdbx_description
1 polymer ?
#
loop_
_entity_poly.entity_id
_entity_poly.type
_entity_poly.pdbx_seq_one_letter_code
_entity_poly.pdbx_strand_id
1 'polypeptide(L)'
;MPTPPVKPLATRERLSEVRYEIRGELARRARELEAQGQKLIKLNIGNPGAFGFRAPEHLQRAIADDMGRTDPYTHQQGLPSARDAIAAAYAQRGTPDAHPDRVFVGNGVSELIDLSLRALLNPGDEVLVPSPDYPLWSAATILNDGRPVYYRCDPDNDFLPDPVEIEQLVSSRTRAIVLINPNNPTGATYPRELLERIVAIAAKHRLLLMVDEIYDQVLYDGASFVPVAPLAGDVPCITFSGLSKVHRACGWRVGWGVVSGHGDVVRDFLHAMDLLSALRLCANVPGQYAIEAAVNGPDTISALCAPGGRLYETRRAVIEACEASPHLALVNPAGALYAFPAVVGDAAKGFDDHTFALELMETEGVLVVPGSSFNVPYRHHFRVTLLPEPEVMRDVFGRIDRALARRAEANTKVVPLKPRSAVA
;
A
#
# COMPACT_ATOMS: atom_id res chain seq x y z
N MET A 1 -14.82 18.34 -49.36
CA MET A 1 -14.38 19.20 -48.25
C MET A 1 -13.27 18.46 -47.51
N PRO A 2 -12.14 19.08 -47.18
CA PRO A 2 -11.11 18.41 -46.37
C PRO A 2 -11.68 18.11 -45.00
N THR A 3 -11.49 16.88 -44.54
CA THR A 3 -11.87 16.47 -43.19
C THR A 3 -11.13 17.36 -42.16
N PRO A 4 -11.83 17.98 -41.22
CA PRO A 4 -11.15 18.82 -40.23
C PRO A 4 -10.11 17.97 -39.46
N PRO A 5 -8.98 18.56 -39.05
CA PRO A 5 -7.96 17.84 -38.31
C PRO A 5 -8.57 17.29 -37.03
N VAL A 6 -8.40 15.98 -36.80
CA VAL A 6 -8.85 15.31 -35.58
C VAL A 6 -8.04 15.87 -34.43
N LYS A 7 -8.70 16.63 -33.53
CA LYS A 7 -8.09 17.08 -32.29
C LYS A 7 -8.17 15.96 -31.25
N PRO A 8 -7.10 15.65 -30.52
CA PRO A 8 -7.17 14.73 -29.39
C PRO A 8 -8.22 15.20 -28.37
N LEU A 9 -8.94 14.23 -27.76
CA LEU A 9 -9.82 14.54 -26.65
C LEU A 9 -9.01 15.01 -25.45
N ALA A 10 -9.30 16.21 -24.94
CA ALA A 10 -8.65 16.70 -23.73
C ALA A 10 -9.11 15.89 -22.51
N THR A 11 -8.16 15.50 -21.67
CA THR A 11 -8.41 14.83 -20.40
C THR A 11 -8.22 15.81 -19.23
N ARG A 12 -8.61 15.39 -18.02
CA ARG A 12 -8.42 16.21 -16.81
C ARG A 12 -6.93 16.47 -16.57
N GLU A 13 -6.54 17.75 -16.43
CA GLU A 13 -5.14 18.17 -16.29
C GLU A 13 -4.46 17.54 -15.05
N ARG A 14 -5.18 17.42 -13.94
CA ARG A 14 -4.68 16.83 -12.69
C ARG A 14 -4.21 15.38 -12.81
N LEU A 15 -4.60 14.66 -13.86
CA LEU A 15 -4.05 13.32 -14.13
C LEU A 15 -2.53 13.35 -14.37
N SER A 16 -1.98 14.46 -14.84
CA SER A 16 -0.53 14.62 -15.02
C SER A 16 0.25 14.77 -13.70
N GLU A 17 -0.44 15.11 -12.61
CA GLU A 17 0.16 15.23 -11.27
C GLU A 17 0.26 13.87 -10.57
N VAL A 18 -0.49 12.86 -11.05
CA VAL A 18 -0.57 11.53 -10.43
C VAL A 18 0.67 10.71 -10.78
N ARG A 19 1.40 10.25 -9.76
CA ARG A 19 2.51 9.32 -9.89
C ARG A 19 2.05 7.92 -9.53
N TYR A 20 1.82 7.07 -10.53
CA TYR A 20 1.36 5.69 -10.32
C TYR A 20 2.11 4.71 -11.24
N GLU A 21 3.45 4.67 -11.11
CA GLU A 21 4.36 3.90 -11.99
C GLU A 21 4.18 2.37 -11.90
N ILE A 22 3.48 1.86 -10.88
CA ILE A 22 3.19 0.42 -10.76
C ILE A 22 2.55 -0.15 -12.04
N ARG A 23 1.86 0.70 -12.83
CA ARG A 23 1.26 0.38 -14.13
C ARG A 23 1.70 1.30 -15.29
N GLY A 24 2.73 2.09 -15.06
CA GLY A 24 3.25 3.08 -16.02
C GLY A 24 4.17 2.49 -17.10
N GLU A 25 5.27 3.16 -17.37
CA GLU A 25 6.23 2.81 -18.42
C GLU A 25 6.84 1.42 -18.23
N LEU A 26 7.27 1.08 -17.01
CA LEU A 26 7.82 -0.24 -16.69
C LEU A 26 6.85 -1.38 -17.02
N ALA A 27 5.56 -1.21 -16.70
CA ALA A 27 4.56 -2.21 -17.00
C ALA A 27 4.29 -2.34 -18.52
N ARG A 28 4.39 -1.25 -19.28
CA ARG A 28 4.32 -1.27 -20.74
C ARG A 28 5.50 -2.02 -21.33
N ARG A 29 6.71 -1.67 -20.91
CA ARG A 29 7.95 -2.30 -21.35
C ARG A 29 8.01 -3.79 -21.02
N ALA A 30 7.52 -4.18 -19.83
CA ALA A 30 7.41 -5.58 -19.44
C ALA A 30 6.53 -6.38 -20.41
N ARG A 31 5.37 -5.84 -20.82
CA ARG A 31 4.50 -6.50 -21.81
C ARG A 31 5.17 -6.63 -23.18
N GLU A 32 5.95 -5.64 -23.61
CA GLU A 32 6.70 -5.69 -24.87
C GLU A 32 7.75 -6.82 -24.86
N LEU A 33 8.51 -6.94 -23.77
CA LEU A 33 9.51 -8.00 -23.60
C LEU A 33 8.86 -9.40 -23.54
N GLU A 34 7.74 -9.54 -22.83
CA GLU A 34 6.97 -10.78 -22.80
C GLU A 34 6.42 -11.16 -24.17
N ALA A 35 5.94 -10.19 -24.94
CA ALA A 35 5.49 -10.42 -26.33
C ALA A 35 6.63 -10.88 -27.26
N GLN A 36 7.88 -10.54 -26.92
CA GLN A 36 9.10 -11.03 -27.61
C GLN A 36 9.58 -12.39 -27.08
N GLY A 37 8.84 -13.02 -26.16
CA GLY A 37 9.15 -14.33 -25.59
C GLY A 37 10.06 -14.33 -24.37
N GLN A 38 10.38 -13.16 -23.80
CA GLN A 38 11.17 -13.10 -22.57
C GLN A 38 10.32 -13.50 -21.36
N LYS A 39 10.93 -14.27 -20.45
CA LYS A 39 10.31 -14.61 -19.14
C LYS A 39 10.76 -13.63 -18.09
N LEU A 40 9.81 -12.88 -17.51
CA LEU A 40 10.10 -11.91 -16.47
C LEU A 40 9.64 -12.44 -15.09
N ILE A 41 10.49 -12.24 -14.07
CA ILE A 41 10.11 -12.42 -12.67
C ILE A 41 9.55 -11.08 -12.18
N LYS A 42 8.22 -11.03 -11.96
CA LYS A 42 7.50 -9.79 -11.64
C LYS A 42 7.33 -9.62 -10.14
N LEU A 43 8.08 -8.71 -9.55
CA LEU A 43 8.03 -8.39 -8.11
C LEU A 43 7.32 -7.06 -7.81
N ASN A 44 6.66 -6.49 -8.82
CA ASN A 44 6.07 -5.16 -8.75
C ASN A 44 4.67 -5.11 -8.14
N ILE A 45 3.95 -6.22 -8.04
CA ILE A 45 2.58 -6.26 -7.53
C ILE A 45 2.45 -7.31 -6.43
N GLY A 46 1.94 -6.89 -5.26
CA GLY A 46 1.58 -7.79 -4.17
C GLY A 46 0.29 -8.56 -4.47
N ASN A 47 0.40 -9.54 -5.37
CA ASN A 47 -0.69 -10.41 -5.81
C ASN A 47 -0.41 -11.88 -5.42
N PRO A 48 -0.81 -12.32 -4.22
CA PRO A 48 -0.51 -13.67 -3.74
C PRO A 48 -0.95 -14.79 -4.71
N GLY A 49 -2.11 -14.63 -5.35
CA GLY A 49 -2.63 -15.63 -6.28
C GLY A 49 -1.71 -15.89 -7.49
N ALA A 50 -0.97 -14.89 -7.96
CA ALA A 50 -0.02 -15.04 -9.06
C ALA A 50 1.21 -15.90 -8.67
N PHE A 51 1.44 -16.10 -7.37
CA PHE A 51 2.55 -16.88 -6.82
C PHE A 51 2.08 -18.19 -6.17
N GLY A 52 0.88 -18.66 -6.53
CA GLY A 52 0.36 -19.94 -6.07
C GLY A 52 -0.31 -19.94 -4.70
N PHE A 53 -0.40 -18.79 -4.01
CA PHE A 53 -1.20 -18.70 -2.79
C PHE A 53 -2.70 -18.72 -3.15
N ARG A 54 -3.45 -19.54 -2.45
CA ARG A 54 -4.89 -19.68 -2.63
C ARG A 54 -5.65 -18.96 -1.54
N ALA A 55 -6.83 -18.41 -1.89
CA ALA A 55 -7.80 -18.00 -0.89
C ALA A 55 -8.20 -19.21 -0.04
N PRO A 56 -8.46 -19.04 1.29
CA PRO A 56 -8.87 -20.13 2.16
C PRO A 56 -10.13 -20.84 1.64
N GLU A 57 -10.15 -22.18 1.75
CA GLU A 57 -11.21 -23.01 1.19
C GLU A 57 -12.59 -22.68 1.79
N HIS A 58 -12.64 -22.41 3.10
CA HIS A 58 -13.90 -22.06 3.78
C HIS A 58 -14.51 -20.77 3.23
N LEU A 59 -13.69 -19.81 2.78
CA LEU A 59 -14.18 -18.60 2.11
C LEU A 59 -14.71 -18.89 0.70
N GLN A 60 -14.03 -19.79 -0.03
CA GLN A 60 -14.50 -20.21 -1.36
C GLN A 60 -15.84 -20.92 -1.28
N ARG A 61 -16.02 -21.78 -0.26
CA ARG A 61 -17.29 -22.47 0.03
C ARG A 61 -18.39 -21.49 0.38
N ALA A 62 -18.14 -20.50 1.24
CA ALA A 62 -19.13 -19.49 1.62
C ALA A 62 -19.69 -18.73 0.41
N ILE A 63 -18.86 -18.42 -0.60
CA ILE A 63 -19.33 -17.81 -1.85
C ILE A 63 -20.12 -18.84 -2.69
N ALA A 64 -19.62 -20.08 -2.81
CA ALA A 64 -20.25 -21.10 -3.65
C ALA A 64 -21.63 -21.49 -3.14
N ASP A 65 -21.79 -21.64 -1.83
CA ASP A 65 -23.05 -22.05 -1.20
C ASP A 65 -24.13 -20.96 -1.33
N ASP A 66 -23.76 -19.68 -1.37
CA ASP A 66 -24.67 -18.55 -1.50
C ASP A 66 -24.77 -17.97 -2.92
N MET A 67 -24.10 -18.57 -3.93
CA MET A 67 -24.07 -18.03 -5.29
C MET A 67 -25.45 -17.77 -5.89
N GLY A 68 -26.43 -18.61 -5.61
CA GLY A 68 -27.83 -18.44 -6.05
C GLY A 68 -28.57 -17.25 -5.43
N ARG A 69 -27.97 -16.55 -4.47
CA ARG A 69 -28.53 -15.39 -3.75
C ARG A 69 -27.84 -14.07 -4.15
N THR A 70 -26.94 -14.11 -5.13
CA THR A 70 -26.09 -12.96 -5.45
C THR A 70 -26.61 -12.08 -6.58
N ASP A 71 -27.69 -12.48 -7.28
CA ASP A 71 -28.24 -11.78 -8.43
C ASP A 71 -28.80 -10.38 -8.11
N PRO A 72 -29.57 -10.18 -7.01
CA PRO A 72 -30.13 -8.87 -6.70
C PRO A 72 -29.06 -7.92 -6.14
N TYR A 73 -29.29 -6.62 -6.33
CA TYR A 73 -28.54 -5.60 -5.55
C TYR A 73 -28.75 -5.80 -4.05
N THR A 74 -27.73 -5.47 -3.28
CA THR A 74 -27.84 -5.41 -1.82
C THR A 74 -27.85 -3.95 -1.34
N HIS A 75 -27.84 -3.74 -0.02
CA HIS A 75 -27.74 -2.42 0.57
C HIS A 75 -26.47 -1.70 0.10
N GLN A 76 -26.54 -0.38 -0.11
CA GLN A 76 -25.41 0.43 -0.60
C GLN A 76 -24.15 0.31 0.28
N GLN A 77 -24.31 0.14 1.59
CA GLN A 77 -23.20 -0.06 2.52
C GLN A 77 -22.66 -1.51 2.52
N GLY A 78 -23.37 -2.46 1.90
CA GLY A 78 -23.03 -3.88 1.86
C GLY A 78 -24.09 -4.78 2.47
N LEU A 79 -23.93 -6.10 2.30
CA LEU A 79 -24.81 -7.11 2.90
C LEU A 79 -24.95 -6.90 4.41
N PRO A 80 -26.19 -6.94 4.96
CA PRO A 80 -26.40 -6.78 6.40
C PRO A 80 -25.56 -7.75 7.23
N SER A 81 -25.57 -9.05 6.91
CA SER A 81 -24.79 -10.08 7.61
C SER A 81 -23.28 -9.80 7.59
N ALA A 82 -22.76 -9.30 6.47
CA ALA A 82 -21.34 -8.92 6.36
C ALA A 82 -21.01 -7.71 7.25
N ARG A 83 -21.89 -6.70 7.29
CA ARG A 83 -21.70 -5.52 8.14
C ARG A 83 -21.80 -5.87 9.62
N ASP A 84 -22.76 -6.72 9.99
CA ASP A 84 -22.91 -7.23 11.35
C ASP A 84 -21.65 -7.97 11.82
N ALA A 85 -21.12 -8.87 10.99
CA ALA A 85 -19.90 -9.62 11.29
C ALA A 85 -18.68 -8.71 11.44
N ILE A 86 -18.49 -7.74 10.54
CA ILE A 86 -17.39 -6.77 10.65
C ILE A 86 -17.54 -5.93 11.92
N ALA A 87 -18.73 -5.37 12.20
CA ALA A 87 -18.97 -4.55 13.38
C ALA A 87 -18.67 -5.32 14.67
N ALA A 88 -19.12 -6.58 14.77
CA ALA A 88 -18.84 -7.45 15.91
C ALA A 88 -17.33 -7.72 16.09
N ALA A 89 -16.62 -8.01 15.00
CA ALA A 89 -15.17 -8.24 15.05
C ALA A 89 -14.40 -6.99 15.49
N TYR A 90 -14.79 -5.81 15.02
CA TYR A 90 -14.16 -4.55 15.43
C TYR A 90 -14.51 -4.16 16.87
N ALA A 91 -15.72 -4.41 17.32
CA ALA A 91 -16.12 -4.25 18.72
C ALA A 91 -15.25 -5.13 19.65
N GLN A 92 -15.01 -6.40 19.27
CA GLN A 92 -14.13 -7.30 20.01
C GLN A 92 -12.66 -6.80 20.08
N ARG A 93 -12.22 -6.06 19.07
CA ARG A 93 -10.88 -5.41 19.05
C ARG A 93 -10.86 -4.11 19.85
N GLY A 94 -11.99 -3.69 20.44
CA GLY A 94 -12.12 -2.47 21.25
C GLY A 94 -12.40 -1.20 20.45
N THR A 95 -12.79 -1.29 19.18
CA THR A 95 -13.17 -0.12 18.37
C THR A 95 -14.42 0.54 18.95
N PRO A 96 -14.38 1.84 19.31
CA PRO A 96 -15.53 2.54 19.87
C PRO A 96 -16.66 2.61 18.86
N ASP A 97 -17.90 2.46 19.35
CA ASP A 97 -19.12 2.59 18.55
C ASP A 97 -19.12 1.76 17.25
N ALA A 98 -18.43 0.61 17.24
CA ALA A 98 -18.48 -0.32 16.11
C ALA A 98 -19.91 -0.84 15.93
N HIS A 99 -20.62 -0.30 14.95
CA HIS A 99 -22.01 -0.60 14.63
C HIS A 99 -22.17 -0.87 13.13
N PRO A 100 -23.07 -1.77 12.70
CA PRO A 100 -23.26 -2.07 11.28
C PRO A 100 -23.52 -0.84 10.38
N ASP A 101 -24.19 0.21 10.90
CA ASP A 101 -24.44 1.45 10.16
C ASP A 101 -23.18 2.32 9.96
N ARG A 102 -22.07 1.97 10.61
CA ARG A 102 -20.77 2.61 10.45
C ARG A 102 -19.80 1.79 9.59
N VAL A 103 -20.29 0.68 9.01
CA VAL A 103 -19.52 -0.21 8.16
C VAL A 103 -19.91 0.01 6.69
N PHE A 104 -18.91 0.18 5.84
CA PHE A 104 -19.04 0.31 4.39
C PHE A 104 -18.24 -0.77 3.70
N VAL A 105 -18.90 -1.62 2.91
CA VAL A 105 -18.24 -2.62 2.06
C VAL A 105 -18.03 -2.04 0.67
N GLY A 106 -16.83 -2.20 0.12
CA GLY A 106 -16.45 -1.68 -1.19
C GLY A 106 -15.81 -2.72 -2.10
N ASN A 107 -15.67 -2.36 -3.38
CA ASN A 107 -14.96 -3.17 -4.39
C ASN A 107 -13.43 -3.14 -4.13
N GLY A 108 -13.04 -3.59 -2.95
CA GLY A 108 -11.72 -3.47 -2.34
C GLY A 108 -11.54 -2.12 -1.64
N VAL A 109 -10.51 -2.05 -0.78
CA VAL A 109 -10.15 -0.83 -0.04
C VAL A 109 -9.93 0.37 -0.98
N SER A 110 -9.45 0.13 -2.19
CA SER A 110 -9.17 1.20 -3.17
C SER A 110 -10.40 2.05 -3.52
N GLU A 111 -11.59 1.45 -3.64
CA GLU A 111 -12.83 2.19 -3.84
C GLU A 111 -13.19 3.02 -2.61
N LEU A 112 -13.04 2.43 -1.42
CA LEU A 112 -13.39 3.11 -0.16
C LEU A 112 -12.46 4.28 0.14
N ILE A 113 -11.18 4.20 -0.22
CA ILE A 113 -10.24 5.33 -0.16
C ILE A 113 -10.75 6.49 -1.02
N ASP A 114 -11.13 6.23 -2.27
CA ASP A 114 -11.65 7.25 -3.18
C ASP A 114 -12.96 7.86 -2.66
N LEU A 115 -13.92 7.02 -2.25
CA LEU A 115 -15.20 7.48 -1.69
C LEU A 115 -15.00 8.32 -0.42
N SER A 116 -14.08 7.92 0.46
CA SER A 116 -13.81 8.63 1.72
C SER A 116 -13.19 10.01 1.47
N LEU A 117 -12.25 10.10 0.53
CA LEU A 117 -11.63 11.37 0.15
C LEU A 117 -12.63 12.27 -0.58
N ARG A 118 -13.47 11.70 -1.44
CA ARG A 118 -14.57 12.43 -2.10
C ARG A 118 -15.60 12.96 -1.10
N ALA A 119 -15.87 12.23 -0.02
CA ALA A 119 -16.77 12.67 1.05
C ALA A 119 -16.18 13.80 1.90
N LEU A 120 -14.85 13.86 2.00
CA LEU A 120 -14.14 14.73 2.94
C LEU A 120 -13.64 16.05 2.32
N LEU A 121 -13.14 16.00 1.06
CA LEU A 121 -12.30 17.05 0.51
C LEU A 121 -13.09 18.09 -0.30
N ASN A 122 -12.75 19.35 -0.09
CA ASN A 122 -13.03 20.46 -0.99
C ASN A 122 -11.75 20.82 -1.78
N PRO A 123 -11.86 21.57 -2.90
CA PRO A 123 -10.69 21.98 -3.66
C PRO A 123 -9.65 22.72 -2.80
N GLY A 124 -8.42 22.18 -2.79
CA GLY A 124 -7.29 22.73 -2.04
C GLY A 124 -7.20 22.29 -0.58
N ASP A 125 -8.11 21.46 -0.08
CA ASP A 125 -7.94 20.79 1.21
C ASP A 125 -6.72 19.86 1.17
N GLU A 126 -6.10 19.64 2.34
CA GLU A 126 -4.86 18.89 2.47
C GLU A 126 -5.07 17.58 3.22
N VAL A 127 -4.32 16.56 2.79
CA VAL A 127 -4.23 15.27 3.47
C VAL A 127 -2.76 14.99 3.77
N LEU A 128 -2.43 14.75 5.03
CA LEU A 128 -1.10 14.30 5.42
C LEU A 128 -0.94 12.82 5.07
N VAL A 129 0.05 12.50 4.23
CA VAL A 129 0.30 11.16 3.68
C VAL A 129 1.74 10.75 4.02
N PRO A 130 2.01 9.48 4.40
CA PRO A 130 3.38 9.05 4.67
C PRO A 130 4.25 9.12 3.39
N SER A 131 5.55 9.30 3.56
CA SER A 131 6.55 9.16 2.50
C SER A 131 7.67 8.25 3.03
N PRO A 132 7.74 6.99 2.53
CA PRO A 132 7.01 6.39 1.40
C PRO A 132 5.54 6.10 1.69
N ASP A 133 4.68 6.29 0.66
CA ASP A 133 3.24 5.99 0.71
C ASP A 133 2.87 4.75 -0.16
N TYR A 134 1.65 4.26 0.01
CA TYR A 134 1.00 3.50 -1.06
C TYR A 134 0.40 4.52 -2.04
N PRO A 135 0.89 4.60 -3.31
CA PRO A 135 0.62 5.74 -4.21
C PRO A 135 -0.85 6.01 -4.53
N LEU A 136 -1.76 5.10 -4.18
CA LEU A 136 -3.19 5.32 -4.30
C LEU A 136 -3.67 6.47 -3.40
N TRP A 137 -3.10 6.62 -2.20
CA TRP A 137 -3.51 7.67 -1.27
C TRP A 137 -3.26 9.07 -1.83
N SER A 138 -2.04 9.31 -2.33
CA SER A 138 -1.70 10.58 -2.99
C SER A 138 -2.48 10.77 -4.28
N ALA A 139 -2.60 9.74 -5.12
CA ALA A 139 -3.36 9.81 -6.37
C ALA A 139 -4.84 10.12 -6.14
N ALA A 140 -5.51 9.42 -5.22
CA ALA A 140 -6.91 9.66 -4.90
C ALA A 140 -7.13 11.05 -4.27
N THR A 141 -6.21 11.53 -3.43
CA THR A 141 -6.24 12.90 -2.90
C THR A 141 -6.21 13.92 -4.03
N ILE A 142 -5.27 13.80 -4.99
CA ILE A 142 -5.16 14.71 -6.15
C ILE A 142 -6.42 14.64 -7.00
N LEU A 143 -6.94 13.46 -7.28
CA LEU A 143 -8.09 13.26 -8.15
C LEU A 143 -9.41 13.72 -7.53
N ASN A 144 -9.45 13.86 -6.20
CA ASN A 144 -10.55 14.48 -5.46
C ASN A 144 -10.27 15.94 -5.08
N ASP A 145 -9.48 16.64 -5.89
CA ASP A 145 -9.15 18.07 -5.81
C ASP A 145 -8.40 18.49 -4.54
N GLY A 146 -7.94 17.55 -3.73
CA GLY A 146 -7.09 17.78 -2.58
C GLY A 146 -5.60 17.91 -2.94
N ARG A 147 -4.79 18.19 -1.93
CA ARG A 147 -3.33 18.26 -2.00
C ARG A 147 -2.71 17.28 -1.00
N PRO A 148 -1.97 16.26 -1.44
CA PRO A 148 -1.19 15.44 -0.53
C PRO A 148 -0.02 16.26 0.04
N VAL A 149 0.16 16.21 1.34
CA VAL A 149 1.30 16.79 2.07
C VAL A 149 2.05 15.64 2.73
N TYR A 150 3.30 15.44 2.35
CA TYR A 150 4.04 14.26 2.76
C TYR A 150 4.78 14.49 4.08
N TYR A 151 4.53 13.63 5.07
CA TYR A 151 5.37 13.50 6.25
C TYR A 151 6.37 12.35 6.05
N ARG A 152 7.60 12.55 6.50
CA ARG A 152 8.68 11.61 6.24
C ARG A 152 8.64 10.42 7.19
N CYS A 153 8.80 9.21 6.64
CA CYS A 153 9.15 8.01 7.37
C CYS A 153 10.60 7.68 7.02
N ASP A 154 11.51 8.00 7.94
CA ASP A 154 12.95 7.99 7.69
C ASP A 154 13.51 6.55 7.75
N PRO A 155 14.27 6.07 6.75
CA PRO A 155 14.94 4.78 6.85
C PRO A 155 15.91 4.69 8.03
N ASP A 156 16.53 5.78 8.46
CA ASP A 156 17.41 5.82 9.62
C ASP A 156 16.64 5.73 10.96
N ASN A 157 15.32 5.81 10.93
CA ASN A 157 14.40 5.60 12.04
C ASN A 157 13.40 4.48 11.74
N ASP A 158 13.87 3.36 11.17
CA ASP A 158 13.06 2.17 10.85
C ASP A 158 11.78 2.47 10.04
N PHE A 159 11.80 3.50 9.22
CA PHE A 159 10.64 4.03 8.49
C PHE A 159 9.47 4.43 9.39
N LEU A 160 9.72 4.76 10.64
CA LEU A 160 8.70 5.30 11.54
C LEU A 160 8.53 6.81 11.30
N PRO A 161 7.29 7.33 11.29
CA PRO A 161 7.05 8.76 11.19
C PRO A 161 7.44 9.51 12.46
N ASP A 162 7.86 10.78 12.31
CA ASP A 162 8.06 11.68 13.44
C ASP A 162 6.78 12.49 13.72
N PRO A 163 6.12 12.30 14.88
CA PRO A 163 4.96 13.08 15.26
C PRO A 163 5.19 14.59 15.30
N VAL A 164 6.43 15.03 15.59
CA VAL A 164 6.75 16.46 15.60
C VAL A 164 6.70 17.03 14.18
N GLU A 165 7.25 16.32 13.21
CA GLU A 165 7.13 16.70 11.79
C GLU A 165 5.68 16.69 11.32
N ILE A 166 4.90 15.64 11.68
CA ILE A 166 3.47 15.57 11.34
C ILE A 166 2.73 16.80 11.84
N GLU A 167 2.96 17.19 13.11
CA GLU A 167 2.28 18.36 13.69
C GLU A 167 2.69 19.68 13.03
N GLN A 168 3.97 19.83 12.65
CA GLN A 168 4.45 21.02 11.92
C GLN A 168 3.87 21.16 10.53
N LEU A 169 3.48 20.06 9.88
CA LEU A 169 2.86 20.04 8.56
C LEU A 169 1.36 20.37 8.58
N VAL A 170 0.72 20.37 9.77
CA VAL A 170 -0.70 20.70 9.89
C VAL A 170 -0.93 22.18 9.56
N SER A 171 -1.86 22.43 8.67
CA SER A 171 -2.32 23.77 8.29
C SER A 171 -3.82 23.94 8.53
N SER A 172 -4.35 25.14 8.30
CA SER A 172 -5.81 25.37 8.34
C SER A 172 -6.60 24.64 7.26
N ARG A 173 -5.92 24.07 6.25
CA ARG A 173 -6.50 23.28 5.16
C ARG A 173 -6.40 21.79 5.40
N THR A 174 -5.65 21.33 6.37
CA THR A 174 -5.48 19.91 6.67
C THR A 174 -6.80 19.32 7.17
N ARG A 175 -7.22 18.21 6.54
CA ARG A 175 -8.47 17.51 6.85
C ARG A 175 -8.26 16.13 7.44
N ALA A 176 -7.18 15.46 7.06
CA ALA A 176 -6.92 14.08 7.49
C ALA A 176 -5.43 13.78 7.62
N ILE A 177 -5.14 12.75 8.42
CA ILE A 177 -3.84 12.08 8.49
C ILE A 177 -4.05 10.63 8.04
N VAL A 178 -3.30 10.18 7.04
CA VAL A 178 -3.28 8.79 6.57
C VAL A 178 -2.21 8.02 7.34
N LEU A 179 -2.55 6.86 7.86
CA LEU A 179 -1.63 5.88 8.44
C LEU A 179 -1.73 4.58 7.66
N ILE A 180 -0.60 3.96 7.34
CA ILE A 180 -0.53 2.65 6.69
C ILE A 180 0.25 1.73 7.61
N ASN A 181 -0.43 0.84 8.32
CA ASN A 181 0.17 0.02 9.37
C ASN A 181 -0.37 -1.42 9.37
N PRO A 182 0.45 -2.45 9.10
CA PRO A 182 1.84 -2.40 8.62
C PRO A 182 2.02 -1.71 7.27
N ASN A 183 3.16 -1.04 7.09
CA ASN A 183 3.38 -0.15 5.96
C ASN A 183 3.68 -0.87 4.63
N ASN A 184 3.12 -0.39 3.55
CA ASN A 184 3.52 -0.64 2.18
C ASN A 184 4.15 0.67 1.63
N PRO A 185 5.47 0.69 1.30
CA PRO A 185 6.30 -0.43 0.86
C PRO A 185 7.29 -1.02 1.90
N THR A 186 7.42 -0.46 3.09
CA THR A 186 8.58 -0.70 3.96
C THR A 186 8.43 -1.94 4.86
N GLY A 187 7.20 -2.35 5.15
CA GLY A 187 6.93 -3.39 6.14
C GLY A 187 7.07 -2.93 7.59
N ALA A 188 7.24 -1.64 7.84
CA ALA A 188 7.28 -1.08 9.19
C ALA A 188 5.95 -1.31 9.93
N THR A 189 6.03 -1.58 11.24
CA THR A 189 4.89 -1.63 12.17
C THR A 189 5.04 -0.53 13.19
N TYR A 190 3.97 0.19 13.47
CA TYR A 190 4.03 1.36 14.33
C TYR A 190 3.75 0.97 15.78
N PRO A 191 4.64 1.31 16.73
CA PRO A 191 4.44 1.04 18.14
C PRO A 191 3.31 1.90 18.73
N ARG A 192 2.71 1.40 19.82
CA ARG A 192 1.57 2.04 20.51
C ARG A 192 1.83 3.51 20.85
N GLU A 193 2.97 3.81 21.44
CA GLU A 193 3.33 5.15 21.90
C GLU A 193 3.42 6.15 20.74
N LEU A 194 3.87 5.69 19.58
CA LEU A 194 3.89 6.50 18.37
C LEU A 194 2.47 6.79 17.88
N LEU A 195 1.62 5.76 17.82
CA LEU A 195 0.23 5.91 17.39
C LEU A 195 -0.56 6.83 18.33
N GLU A 196 -0.38 6.72 19.65
CA GLU A 196 -1.02 7.58 20.65
C GLU A 196 -0.62 9.06 20.46
N ARG A 197 0.63 9.34 20.14
CA ARG A 197 1.09 10.71 19.82
C ARG A 197 0.43 11.25 18.55
N ILE A 198 0.28 10.43 17.51
CA ILE A 198 -0.38 10.85 16.26
C ILE A 198 -1.89 11.05 16.50
N VAL A 199 -2.53 10.20 17.29
CA VAL A 199 -3.93 10.37 17.72
C VAL A 199 -4.11 11.70 18.45
N ALA A 200 -3.19 12.05 19.36
CA ALA A 200 -3.24 13.32 20.09
C ALA A 200 -3.15 14.55 19.15
N ILE A 201 -2.35 14.46 18.09
CA ILE A 201 -2.28 15.50 17.05
C ILE A 201 -3.62 15.60 16.31
N ALA A 202 -4.18 14.47 15.89
CA ALA A 202 -5.49 14.45 15.23
C ALA A 202 -6.60 15.04 16.10
N ALA A 203 -6.61 14.71 17.41
CA ALA A 203 -7.53 15.28 18.39
C ALA A 203 -7.38 16.80 18.50
N LYS A 204 -6.15 17.28 18.68
CA LYS A 204 -5.81 18.70 18.84
C LYS A 204 -6.26 19.54 17.65
N HIS A 205 -6.06 19.02 16.43
CA HIS A 205 -6.34 19.72 15.20
C HIS A 205 -7.67 19.32 14.55
N ARG A 206 -8.47 18.46 15.19
CA ARG A 206 -9.79 17.98 14.71
C ARG A 206 -9.71 17.34 13.32
N LEU A 207 -8.72 16.47 13.11
CA LEU A 207 -8.46 15.79 11.84
C LEU A 207 -9.07 14.39 11.84
N LEU A 208 -9.49 13.93 10.65
CA LEU A 208 -9.87 12.53 10.45
C LEU A 208 -8.62 11.66 10.37
N LEU A 209 -8.58 10.57 11.11
CA LEU A 209 -7.60 9.50 10.92
C LEU A 209 -8.09 8.53 9.83
N MET A 210 -7.31 8.34 8.78
CA MET A 210 -7.58 7.38 7.71
C MET A 210 -6.53 6.27 7.78
N VAL A 211 -6.94 5.08 8.25
CA VAL A 211 -5.99 4.04 8.67
C VAL A 211 -6.13 2.81 7.79
N ASP A 212 -5.10 2.53 6.99
CA ASP A 212 -5.01 1.32 6.16
C ASP A 212 -4.36 0.19 6.95
N GLU A 213 -5.17 -0.77 7.41
CA GLU A 213 -4.77 -1.93 8.22
C GLU A 213 -4.87 -3.23 7.41
N ILE A 214 -4.78 -3.18 6.09
CA ILE A 214 -4.96 -4.34 5.20
C ILE A 214 -3.96 -5.48 5.46
N TYR A 215 -2.85 -5.20 6.17
CA TYR A 215 -1.79 -6.15 6.53
C TYR A 215 -1.76 -6.52 8.01
N ASP A 216 -2.80 -6.21 8.78
CA ASP A 216 -2.88 -6.31 10.25
C ASP A 216 -2.42 -7.65 10.85
N GLN A 217 -2.51 -8.75 10.09
CA GLN A 217 -2.11 -10.10 10.51
C GLN A 217 -0.87 -10.62 9.76
N VAL A 218 -0.28 -9.85 8.87
CA VAL A 218 0.94 -10.24 8.15
C VAL A 218 2.13 -9.68 8.92
N LEU A 219 2.59 -10.43 9.92
CA LEU A 219 3.61 -10.02 10.90
C LEU A 219 4.69 -11.08 11.03
N TYR A 220 5.92 -10.66 11.27
CA TYR A 220 7.10 -11.52 11.37
C TYR A 220 7.82 -11.32 12.71
N ASP A 221 8.59 -12.32 13.16
CA ASP A 221 9.51 -12.26 14.30
C ASP A 221 8.86 -11.77 15.61
N GLY A 222 7.59 -12.08 15.83
CA GLY A 222 6.87 -11.65 17.03
C GLY A 222 6.49 -10.17 17.03
N ALA A 223 6.58 -9.47 15.89
CA ALA A 223 6.07 -8.11 15.77
C ALA A 223 4.58 -8.06 16.15
N SER A 224 4.19 -6.98 16.81
CA SER A 224 2.81 -6.77 17.24
C SER A 224 2.13 -5.72 16.36
N PHE A 225 0.87 -5.97 16.02
CA PHE A 225 0.00 -4.99 15.41
C PHE A 225 -0.84 -4.29 16.50
N VAL A 226 -0.92 -2.98 16.42
CA VAL A 226 -1.76 -2.16 17.31
C VAL A 226 -2.84 -1.48 16.47
N PRO A 227 -4.14 -1.85 16.64
CA PRO A 227 -5.23 -1.19 15.94
C PRO A 227 -5.37 0.27 16.41
N VAL A 228 -5.61 1.18 15.47
CA VAL A 228 -5.64 2.62 15.78
C VAL A 228 -7.00 3.06 16.33
N ALA A 229 -8.10 2.51 15.85
CA ALA A 229 -9.44 2.94 16.27
C ALA A 229 -9.68 2.85 17.79
N PRO A 230 -9.23 1.80 18.51
CA PRO A 230 -9.30 1.77 19.99
C PRO A 230 -8.51 2.89 20.69
N LEU A 231 -7.40 3.32 20.09
CA LEU A 231 -6.59 4.43 20.61
C LEU A 231 -7.21 5.79 20.31
N ALA A 232 -7.91 5.89 19.18
CA ALA A 232 -8.54 7.12 18.72
C ALA A 232 -9.68 7.58 19.63
N GLY A 233 -10.41 6.65 20.27
CA GLY A 233 -11.53 6.99 21.14
C GLY A 233 -12.58 7.82 20.41
N ASP A 234 -12.81 9.06 20.86
CA ASP A 234 -13.76 10.01 20.28
C ASP A 234 -13.23 10.73 19.02
N VAL A 235 -11.94 10.59 18.70
CA VAL A 235 -11.34 11.18 17.49
C VAL A 235 -11.92 10.48 16.25
N PRO A 236 -12.38 11.24 15.24
CA PRO A 236 -12.89 10.62 14.01
C PRO A 236 -11.82 9.75 13.34
N CYS A 237 -12.17 8.51 13.09
CA CYS A 237 -11.28 7.53 12.48
C CYS A 237 -12.07 6.66 11.48
N ILE A 238 -11.48 6.36 10.34
CA ILE A 238 -11.92 5.30 9.44
C ILE A 238 -10.81 4.30 9.25
N THR A 239 -11.08 3.04 9.58
CA THR A 239 -10.14 1.93 9.45
C THR A 239 -10.50 1.10 8.25
N PHE A 240 -9.53 0.82 7.36
CA PHE A 240 -9.71 0.03 6.15
C PHE A 240 -9.05 -1.33 6.28
N SER A 241 -9.76 -2.38 5.85
CA SER A 241 -9.24 -3.73 5.72
C SER A 241 -10.02 -4.50 4.64
N GLY A 242 -9.73 -5.80 4.44
CA GLY A 242 -10.40 -6.59 3.42
C GLY A 242 -9.77 -7.96 3.16
N LEU A 243 -10.29 -8.66 2.16
CA LEU A 243 -9.89 -10.04 1.84
C LEU A 243 -8.60 -10.14 1.00
N SER A 244 -8.07 -9.01 0.52
CA SER A 244 -7.02 -9.03 -0.50
C SER A 244 -5.69 -9.62 -0.02
N LYS A 245 -5.28 -9.37 1.23
CA LYS A 245 -3.91 -9.69 1.69
C LYS A 245 -3.89 -10.82 2.69
N VAL A 246 -4.47 -10.63 3.86
CA VAL A 246 -4.56 -11.69 4.89
C VAL A 246 -5.21 -12.96 4.33
N HIS A 247 -6.26 -12.81 3.55
CA HIS A 247 -7.00 -13.94 2.97
C HIS A 247 -6.59 -14.28 1.53
N ARG A 248 -5.59 -13.62 0.94
CA ARG A 248 -5.02 -13.89 -0.39
C ARG A 248 -6.04 -13.82 -1.54
N ALA A 249 -7.13 -13.08 -1.37
CA ALA A 249 -8.27 -13.00 -2.28
C ALA A 249 -8.33 -11.65 -3.03
N CYS A 250 -7.20 -11.17 -3.57
CA CYS A 250 -7.09 -9.86 -4.23
C CYS A 250 -8.09 -9.68 -5.39
N GLY A 251 -8.35 -10.76 -6.13
CA GLY A 251 -9.24 -10.74 -7.31
C GLY A 251 -10.73 -10.70 -6.96
N TRP A 252 -11.11 -10.98 -5.73
CA TRP A 252 -12.52 -10.94 -5.31
C TRP A 252 -13.03 -9.51 -5.11
N ARG A 253 -12.11 -8.56 -4.99
CA ARG A 253 -12.45 -7.14 -4.83
C ARG A 253 -13.38 -6.88 -3.65
N VAL A 254 -13.03 -7.39 -2.48
CA VAL A 254 -13.77 -7.17 -1.23
C VAL A 254 -12.89 -6.43 -0.23
N GLY A 255 -13.36 -5.28 0.23
CA GLY A 255 -12.79 -4.49 1.31
C GLY A 255 -13.89 -3.84 2.12
N TRP A 256 -13.54 -3.35 3.28
CA TRP A 256 -14.45 -2.61 4.16
C TRP A 256 -13.74 -1.44 4.83
N GLY A 257 -14.54 -0.44 5.20
CA GLY A 257 -14.17 0.67 6.05
C GLY A 257 -15.10 0.73 7.26
N VAL A 258 -14.52 0.91 8.44
CA VAL A 258 -15.27 1.06 9.70
C VAL A 258 -15.02 2.46 10.25
N VAL A 259 -16.07 3.25 10.36
CA VAL A 259 -16.00 4.62 10.90
C VAL A 259 -16.22 4.57 12.40
N SER A 260 -15.32 5.14 13.18
CA SER A 260 -15.39 5.30 14.63
C SER A 260 -15.19 6.74 15.06
N GLY A 261 -15.44 7.03 16.34
CA GLY A 261 -15.38 8.38 16.90
C GLY A 261 -16.75 8.88 17.34
N HIS A 262 -16.77 10.04 18.03
CA HIS A 262 -18.01 10.59 18.60
C HIS A 262 -19.07 10.83 17.53
N GLY A 263 -20.31 10.35 17.79
CA GLY A 263 -21.40 10.32 16.80
C GLY A 263 -21.71 11.66 16.14
N ASP A 264 -21.70 12.76 16.90
CA ASP A 264 -21.95 14.09 16.35
C ASP A 264 -20.82 14.58 15.41
N VAL A 265 -19.59 14.12 15.64
CA VAL A 265 -18.43 14.50 14.83
C VAL A 265 -18.42 13.78 13.48
N VAL A 266 -18.79 12.49 13.46
CA VAL A 266 -18.76 11.67 12.26
C VAL A 266 -20.07 11.66 11.46
N ARG A 267 -21.13 12.27 11.96
CA ARG A 267 -22.49 12.22 11.36
C ARG A 267 -22.50 12.62 9.89
N ASP A 268 -21.98 13.78 9.58
CA ASP A 268 -22.04 14.33 8.22
C ASP A 268 -21.14 13.51 7.27
N PHE A 269 -19.99 13.02 7.76
CA PHE A 269 -19.12 12.13 7.02
C PHE A 269 -19.81 10.79 6.71
N LEU A 270 -20.50 10.18 7.70
CA LEU A 270 -21.28 8.97 7.49
C LEU A 270 -22.40 9.17 6.47
N HIS A 271 -23.11 10.30 6.52
CA HIS A 271 -24.14 10.64 5.55
C HIS A 271 -23.56 10.80 4.13
N ALA A 272 -22.44 11.50 4.00
CA ALA A 272 -21.75 11.66 2.72
C ALA A 272 -21.26 10.31 2.15
N MET A 273 -20.68 9.45 2.98
CA MET A 273 -20.26 8.11 2.60
C MET A 273 -21.44 7.24 2.14
N ASP A 274 -22.58 7.32 2.84
CA ASP A 274 -23.80 6.59 2.48
C ASP A 274 -24.35 7.06 1.14
N LEU A 275 -24.45 8.37 0.92
CA LEU A 275 -24.87 8.97 -0.35
C LEU A 275 -23.96 8.52 -1.51
N LEU A 276 -22.65 8.62 -1.35
CA LEU A 276 -21.71 8.20 -2.39
C LEU A 276 -21.77 6.71 -2.67
N SER A 277 -21.99 5.91 -1.63
CA SER A 277 -22.19 4.47 -1.75
C SER A 277 -23.49 4.15 -2.52
N ALA A 278 -24.56 4.91 -2.29
CA ALA A 278 -25.83 4.76 -3.00
C ALA A 278 -25.71 5.11 -4.49
N LEU A 279 -24.89 6.09 -4.87
CA LEU A 279 -24.69 6.47 -6.28
C LEU A 279 -24.09 5.33 -7.14
N ARG A 280 -23.37 4.38 -6.53
CA ARG A 280 -22.87 3.18 -7.21
C ARG A 280 -23.74 1.95 -7.01
N LEU A 281 -24.90 2.09 -6.36
CA LEU A 281 -25.86 1.04 -5.96
C LEU A 281 -25.33 0.18 -4.80
N CYS A 282 -24.39 -0.75 -5.06
CA CYS A 282 -23.71 -1.56 -4.04
C CYS A 282 -22.33 -2.03 -4.53
N ALA A 283 -21.51 -2.56 -3.64
CA ALA A 283 -20.32 -3.31 -4.03
C ALA A 283 -20.71 -4.67 -4.63
N ASN A 284 -19.77 -5.36 -5.30
CA ASN A 284 -20.03 -6.69 -5.85
C ASN A 284 -20.55 -7.64 -4.76
N VAL A 285 -21.67 -8.30 -5.04
CA VAL A 285 -22.40 -9.09 -4.04
C VAL A 285 -21.74 -10.44 -3.74
N PRO A 286 -21.30 -11.23 -4.75
CA PRO A 286 -20.76 -12.58 -4.51
C PRO A 286 -19.64 -12.61 -3.46
N GLY A 287 -18.67 -11.72 -3.58
CA GLY A 287 -17.53 -11.68 -2.66
C GLY A 287 -17.88 -11.33 -1.22
N GLN A 288 -18.99 -10.64 -0.98
CA GLN A 288 -19.41 -10.23 0.36
C GLN A 288 -19.84 -11.42 1.24
N TYR A 289 -20.32 -12.51 0.65
CA TYR A 289 -20.67 -13.73 1.39
C TYR A 289 -19.48 -14.41 2.06
N ALA A 290 -18.24 -14.09 1.63
CA ALA A 290 -17.05 -14.58 2.30
C ALA A 290 -16.66 -13.78 3.56
N ILE A 291 -17.25 -12.60 3.80
CA ILE A 291 -16.81 -11.69 4.87
C ILE A 291 -17.00 -12.31 6.25
N GLU A 292 -18.18 -12.82 6.54
CA GLU A 292 -18.47 -13.45 7.84
C GLU A 292 -17.52 -14.62 8.12
N ALA A 293 -17.31 -15.49 7.12
CA ALA A 293 -16.37 -16.60 7.23
C ALA A 293 -14.91 -16.14 7.37
N ALA A 294 -14.56 -14.95 6.87
CA ALA A 294 -13.22 -14.40 7.00
C ALA A 294 -12.96 -13.81 8.39
N VAL A 295 -13.90 -13.03 8.91
CA VAL A 295 -13.70 -12.32 10.20
C VAL A 295 -13.91 -13.22 11.41
N ASN A 296 -14.73 -14.26 11.29
CA ASN A 296 -15.05 -15.22 12.35
C ASN A 296 -14.35 -16.58 12.14
N GLY A 297 -13.65 -16.77 11.02
CA GLY A 297 -13.04 -18.03 10.64
C GLY A 297 -11.67 -18.28 11.29
N PRO A 298 -11.06 -19.42 10.99
CA PRO A 298 -9.74 -19.76 11.51
C PRO A 298 -8.66 -18.85 10.92
N ASP A 299 -7.61 -18.64 11.71
CA ASP A 299 -6.38 -18.02 11.21
C ASP A 299 -5.76 -18.88 10.09
N THR A 300 -5.48 -18.24 8.97
CA THR A 300 -4.90 -18.90 7.79
C THR A 300 -3.62 -18.22 7.28
N ILE A 301 -3.11 -17.23 8.02
CA ILE A 301 -1.95 -16.43 7.60
C ILE A 301 -0.76 -16.58 8.55
N SER A 302 -0.96 -16.74 9.84
CA SER A 302 0.13 -16.80 10.83
C SER A 302 1.11 -17.94 10.56
N ALA A 303 0.62 -19.11 10.13
CA ALA A 303 1.50 -20.23 9.75
C ALA A 303 2.40 -19.91 8.54
N LEU A 304 1.98 -19.02 7.63
CA LEU A 304 2.81 -18.57 6.51
C LEU A 304 3.86 -17.54 6.94
N CYS A 305 3.59 -16.80 8.02
CA CYS A 305 4.46 -15.76 8.56
C CYS A 305 5.39 -16.25 9.68
N ALA A 306 5.19 -17.47 10.18
CA ALA A 306 6.02 -18.11 11.20
C ALA A 306 7.24 -18.83 10.59
N PRO A 307 8.31 -19.11 11.38
CA PRO A 307 9.45 -19.91 10.92
C PRO A 307 9.02 -21.22 10.25
N GLY A 308 9.56 -21.48 9.05
CA GLY A 308 9.15 -22.58 8.18
C GLY A 308 7.97 -22.26 7.27
N GLY A 309 7.24 -21.17 7.49
CA GLY A 309 6.21 -20.69 6.60
C GLY A 309 6.79 -19.98 5.37
N ARG A 310 6.12 -20.08 4.23
CA ARG A 310 6.63 -19.57 2.96
C ARG A 310 6.94 -18.08 2.97
N LEU A 311 6.07 -17.24 3.53
CA LEU A 311 6.30 -15.79 3.60
C LEU A 311 7.50 -15.47 4.50
N TYR A 312 7.63 -16.17 5.61
CA TYR A 312 8.76 -16.04 6.52
C TYR A 312 10.08 -16.40 5.83
N GLU A 313 10.13 -17.57 5.18
CA GLU A 313 11.35 -18.06 4.53
C GLU A 313 11.75 -17.20 3.32
N THR A 314 10.76 -16.68 2.57
CA THR A 314 11.01 -15.74 1.48
C THR A 314 11.59 -14.44 2.00
N ARG A 315 11.02 -13.90 3.08
CA ARG A 315 11.54 -12.69 3.74
C ARG A 315 12.96 -12.90 4.25
N ARG A 316 13.22 -14.04 4.91
CA ARG A 316 14.54 -14.40 5.40
C ARG A 316 15.58 -14.47 4.27
N ALA A 317 15.23 -15.10 3.15
CA ALA A 317 16.11 -15.15 1.98
C ALA A 317 16.47 -13.76 1.44
N VAL A 318 15.54 -12.79 1.49
CA VAL A 318 15.80 -11.40 1.09
C VAL A 318 16.72 -10.69 2.09
N ILE A 319 16.49 -10.86 3.39
CA ILE A 319 17.34 -10.28 4.44
C ILE A 319 18.76 -10.80 4.32
N GLU A 320 18.94 -12.12 4.29
CA GLU A 320 20.24 -12.78 4.12
C GLU A 320 20.99 -12.29 2.87
N ALA A 321 20.27 -12.12 1.76
CA ALA A 321 20.87 -11.63 0.52
C ALA A 321 21.29 -10.16 0.60
N CYS A 322 20.51 -9.29 1.26
CA CYS A 322 20.89 -7.90 1.49
C CYS A 322 22.09 -7.79 2.44
N GLU A 323 22.13 -8.57 3.52
CA GLU A 323 23.25 -8.60 4.47
C GLU A 323 24.56 -9.09 3.83
N ALA A 324 24.48 -10.03 2.88
CA ALA A 324 25.64 -10.55 2.16
C ALA A 324 26.16 -9.61 1.07
N SER A 325 25.36 -8.66 0.59
CA SER A 325 25.72 -7.75 -0.49
C SER A 325 26.40 -6.48 0.03
N PRO A 326 27.57 -6.08 -0.51
CA PRO A 326 28.19 -4.78 -0.19
C PRO A 326 27.45 -3.60 -0.84
N HIS A 327 26.42 -3.86 -1.64
CA HIS A 327 25.74 -2.87 -2.46
C HIS A 327 24.32 -2.60 -1.96
N LEU A 328 23.82 -3.36 -0.99
CA LEU A 328 22.45 -3.25 -0.47
C LEU A 328 22.43 -2.99 1.03
N ALA A 329 21.43 -2.24 1.47
CA ALA A 329 21.04 -2.12 2.87
C ALA A 329 19.52 -2.32 2.96
N LEU A 330 19.05 -2.90 4.07
CA LEU A 330 17.65 -3.19 4.28
C LEU A 330 17.27 -2.92 5.73
N VAL A 331 16.24 -2.11 5.94
CA VAL A 331 15.49 -2.13 7.20
C VAL A 331 14.58 -3.36 7.14
N ASN A 332 14.74 -4.28 8.08
CA ASN A 332 14.04 -5.56 8.06
C ASN A 332 12.53 -5.36 8.20
N PRO A 333 11.72 -5.77 7.19
CA PRO A 333 10.28 -5.61 7.29
C PRO A 333 9.70 -6.44 8.44
N ALA A 334 9.02 -5.78 9.38
CA ALA A 334 8.34 -6.43 10.50
C ALA A 334 6.95 -6.95 10.13
N GLY A 335 6.39 -6.47 9.03
CA GLY A 335 5.07 -6.88 8.53
C GLY A 335 4.90 -6.69 7.02
N ALA A 336 3.68 -6.83 6.55
CA ALA A 336 3.26 -6.74 5.15
C ALA A 336 3.93 -7.78 4.23
N LEU A 337 3.86 -7.56 2.91
CA LEU A 337 4.31 -8.51 1.87
C LEU A 337 5.46 -7.93 1.03
N TYR A 338 6.22 -6.97 1.56
CA TYR A 338 7.23 -6.22 0.80
C TYR A 338 8.52 -6.04 1.56
N ALA A 339 9.60 -5.85 0.79
CA ALA A 339 10.85 -5.30 1.26
C ALA A 339 11.24 -4.07 0.43
N PHE A 340 11.92 -3.12 1.05
CA PHE A 340 12.28 -1.83 0.47
C PHE A 340 13.78 -1.55 0.59
N PRO A 341 14.64 -2.37 -0.08
CA PRO A 341 16.08 -2.22 0.00
C PRO A 341 16.57 -0.89 -0.59
N ALA A 342 17.67 -0.39 0.01
CA ALA A 342 18.45 0.73 -0.47
C ALA A 342 19.70 0.23 -1.21
N VAL A 343 20.09 0.90 -2.29
CA VAL A 343 21.39 0.75 -2.93
C VAL A 343 22.40 1.64 -2.23
N VAL A 344 23.55 1.07 -1.84
CA VAL A 344 24.57 1.75 -1.03
C VAL A 344 25.97 1.65 -1.67
N GLY A 345 26.94 2.32 -1.06
CA GLY A 345 28.35 2.29 -1.50
C GLY A 345 28.56 2.88 -2.89
N ASP A 346 29.55 2.34 -3.63
CA ASP A 346 29.91 2.83 -4.96
C ASP A 346 28.79 2.62 -5.99
N ALA A 347 27.94 1.62 -5.81
CA ALA A 347 26.78 1.39 -6.67
C ALA A 347 25.74 2.51 -6.58
N ALA A 348 25.65 3.21 -5.44
CA ALA A 348 24.73 4.32 -5.22
C ALA A 348 25.14 5.64 -5.89
N LYS A 349 26.41 5.77 -6.33
CA LYS A 349 26.87 7.01 -6.97
C LYS A 349 26.13 7.26 -8.29
N GLY A 350 25.41 8.39 -8.37
CA GLY A 350 24.58 8.73 -9.53
C GLY A 350 23.48 7.71 -9.82
N PHE A 351 23.00 7.00 -8.79
CA PHE A 351 21.94 6.01 -8.95
C PHE A 351 20.59 6.70 -9.24
N ASP A 352 19.87 6.14 -10.20
CA ASP A 352 18.48 6.50 -10.49
C ASP A 352 17.65 5.20 -10.50
N ASP A 353 16.70 5.11 -9.62
CA ASP A 353 15.90 3.91 -9.36
C ASP A 353 15.03 3.48 -10.55
N HIS A 354 14.54 4.44 -11.35
CA HIS A 354 13.75 4.15 -12.54
C HIS A 354 14.61 3.55 -13.65
N THR A 355 15.76 4.18 -13.93
CA THR A 355 16.73 3.67 -14.90
C THR A 355 17.22 2.28 -14.52
N PHE A 356 17.53 2.07 -13.23
CA PHE A 356 17.94 0.77 -12.72
C PHE A 356 16.85 -0.31 -12.89
N ALA A 357 15.60 0.02 -12.61
CA ALA A 357 14.49 -0.93 -12.75
C ALA A 357 14.28 -1.33 -14.23
N LEU A 358 14.45 -0.41 -15.18
CA LEU A 358 14.43 -0.71 -16.62
C LEU A 358 15.60 -1.61 -17.02
N GLU A 359 16.82 -1.24 -16.64
CA GLU A 359 18.03 -2.01 -16.94
C GLU A 359 17.96 -3.42 -16.37
N LEU A 360 17.54 -3.57 -15.10
CA LEU A 360 17.40 -4.85 -14.42
C LEU A 360 16.38 -5.75 -15.14
N MET A 361 15.26 -5.16 -15.57
CA MET A 361 14.24 -5.88 -16.31
C MET A 361 14.74 -6.35 -17.69
N GLU A 362 15.47 -5.52 -18.42
CA GLU A 362 15.96 -5.83 -19.76
C GLU A 362 17.13 -6.81 -19.76
N THR A 363 18.05 -6.69 -18.80
CA THR A 363 19.28 -7.49 -18.76
C THR A 363 19.17 -8.75 -17.91
N GLU A 364 18.43 -8.70 -16.82
CA GLU A 364 18.33 -9.80 -15.85
C GLU A 364 16.92 -10.43 -15.79
N GLY A 365 15.95 -9.86 -16.50
CA GLY A 365 14.57 -10.38 -16.51
C GLY A 365 13.81 -10.21 -15.19
N VAL A 366 14.17 -9.21 -14.38
CA VAL A 366 13.55 -8.95 -13.06
C VAL A 366 12.86 -7.59 -13.05
N LEU A 367 11.58 -7.57 -12.73
CA LEU A 367 10.79 -6.34 -12.63
C LEU A 367 10.55 -5.98 -11.15
N VAL A 368 11.17 -4.90 -10.69
CA VAL A 368 10.98 -4.29 -9.37
C VAL A 368 10.20 -2.98 -9.49
N VAL A 369 9.84 -2.35 -8.37
CA VAL A 369 9.24 -1.00 -8.38
C VAL A 369 10.27 0.02 -7.90
N PRO A 370 10.54 1.09 -8.68
CA PRO A 370 11.40 2.18 -8.23
C PRO A 370 10.90 2.79 -6.92
N GLY A 371 11.80 3.13 -6.02
CA GLY A 371 11.45 3.77 -4.75
C GLY A 371 10.75 5.11 -4.93
N SER A 372 11.14 5.88 -5.94
CA SER A 372 10.52 7.15 -6.30
C SER A 372 9.03 7.06 -6.63
N SER A 373 8.54 5.87 -7.00
CA SER A 373 7.10 5.61 -7.21
C SER A 373 6.28 5.70 -5.92
N PHE A 374 6.92 5.72 -4.74
CA PHE A 374 6.29 5.83 -3.42
C PHE A 374 6.43 7.24 -2.84
N ASN A 375 6.58 8.25 -3.69
CA ASN A 375 6.67 9.67 -3.33
C ASN A 375 7.78 10.01 -2.32
N VAL A 376 8.90 9.30 -2.39
CA VAL A 376 10.09 9.62 -1.60
C VAL A 376 10.99 10.62 -2.31
N PRO A 377 11.76 11.47 -1.58
CA PRO A 377 12.65 12.47 -2.17
C PRO A 377 13.98 11.87 -2.69
N TYR A 378 14.32 10.65 -2.30
CA TYR A 378 15.55 9.96 -2.67
C TYR A 378 15.33 8.98 -3.84
N ARG A 379 16.42 8.57 -4.51
CA ARG A 379 16.41 7.78 -5.76
C ARG A 379 17.22 6.48 -5.66
N HIS A 380 17.49 5.99 -4.46
CA HIS A 380 18.36 4.82 -4.28
C HIS A 380 17.65 3.62 -3.62
N HIS A 381 16.31 3.62 -3.58
CA HIS A 381 15.52 2.49 -3.10
C HIS A 381 14.73 1.83 -4.23
N PHE A 382 14.34 0.58 -4.00
CA PHE A 382 13.36 -0.11 -4.82
C PHE A 382 12.52 -1.06 -3.96
N ARG A 383 11.30 -1.38 -4.41
CA ARG A 383 10.43 -2.33 -3.70
C ARG A 383 10.36 -3.65 -4.43
N VAL A 384 10.40 -4.75 -3.64
CA VAL A 384 10.10 -6.12 -4.08
C VAL A 384 8.96 -6.70 -3.26
N THR A 385 8.15 -7.58 -3.87
CA THR A 385 7.16 -8.37 -3.13
C THR A 385 7.79 -9.66 -2.59
N LEU A 386 7.41 -10.06 -1.37
CA LEU A 386 7.89 -11.26 -0.67
C LEU A 386 7.01 -12.49 -0.96
N LEU A 387 6.57 -12.65 -2.22
CA LEU A 387 5.63 -13.69 -2.63
C LEU A 387 6.22 -14.89 -3.38
N PRO A 388 7.33 -14.77 -4.12
CA PRO A 388 7.97 -15.91 -4.76
C PRO A 388 8.48 -16.95 -3.74
N GLU A 389 8.86 -18.13 -4.22
CA GLU A 389 9.57 -19.12 -3.41
C GLU A 389 10.94 -18.58 -2.95
N PRO A 390 11.44 -18.99 -1.78
CA PRO A 390 12.72 -18.51 -1.24
C PRO A 390 13.90 -18.67 -2.22
N GLU A 391 13.96 -19.80 -2.94
CA GLU A 391 15.00 -20.07 -3.93
C GLU A 391 14.94 -19.09 -5.11
N VAL A 392 13.74 -18.72 -5.56
CA VAL A 392 13.54 -17.72 -6.61
C VAL A 392 14.05 -16.37 -6.14
N MET A 393 13.79 -16.02 -4.88
CA MET A 393 14.28 -14.73 -4.34
C MET A 393 15.79 -14.71 -4.16
N ARG A 394 16.44 -15.83 -3.79
CA ARG A 394 17.90 -15.93 -3.80
C ARG A 394 18.49 -15.72 -5.20
N ASP A 395 17.90 -16.32 -6.23
CA ASP A 395 18.31 -16.07 -7.62
C ASP A 395 18.11 -14.62 -8.04
N VAL A 396 16.95 -14.04 -7.73
CA VAL A 396 16.64 -12.62 -8.01
C VAL A 396 17.66 -11.68 -7.38
N PHE A 397 17.94 -11.86 -6.09
CA PHE A 397 18.90 -10.99 -5.40
C PHE A 397 20.35 -11.23 -5.88
N GLY A 398 20.69 -12.44 -6.28
CA GLY A 398 21.95 -12.71 -6.98
C GLY A 398 22.08 -11.96 -8.32
N ARG A 399 20.99 -11.84 -9.08
CA ARG A 399 20.94 -11.03 -10.32
C ARG A 399 21.06 -9.53 -10.02
N ILE A 400 20.33 -9.05 -9.00
CA ILE A 400 20.41 -7.65 -8.54
C ILE A 400 21.84 -7.32 -8.12
N ASP A 401 22.46 -8.16 -7.30
CA ASP A 401 23.84 -7.94 -6.82
C ASP A 401 24.84 -7.86 -7.98
N ARG A 402 24.74 -8.77 -8.96
CA ARG A 402 25.57 -8.70 -10.19
C ARG A 402 25.38 -7.41 -10.97
N ALA A 403 24.14 -6.93 -11.11
CA ALA A 403 23.86 -5.67 -11.80
C ALA A 403 24.46 -4.48 -11.03
N LEU A 404 24.36 -4.47 -9.71
CA LEU A 404 24.94 -3.44 -8.85
C LEU A 404 26.46 -3.50 -8.82
N ALA A 405 27.08 -4.69 -8.83
CA ALA A 405 28.52 -4.84 -8.90
C ALA A 405 29.09 -4.26 -10.22
N ARG A 406 28.47 -4.56 -11.37
CA ARG A 406 28.84 -3.94 -12.64
C ARG A 406 28.80 -2.41 -12.59
N ARG A 407 27.77 -1.86 -11.96
CA ARG A 407 27.61 -0.42 -11.77
C ARG A 407 28.71 0.16 -10.86
N ALA A 408 28.98 -0.48 -9.73
CA ALA A 408 30.04 -0.05 -8.81
C ALA A 408 31.42 -0.02 -9.49
N GLU A 409 31.76 -1.07 -10.28
CA GLU A 409 32.99 -1.12 -11.08
C GLU A 409 33.08 0.01 -12.11
N ALA A 410 31.98 0.31 -12.81
CA ALA A 410 31.93 1.40 -13.76
C ALA A 410 32.17 2.76 -13.09
N ASN A 411 31.55 2.99 -11.92
CA ASN A 411 31.72 4.20 -11.13
C ASN A 411 33.15 4.37 -10.57
N THR A 412 33.83 3.28 -10.27
CA THR A 412 35.23 3.30 -9.76
C THR A 412 36.22 3.61 -10.88
N LYS A 413 35.93 3.22 -12.12
CA LYS A 413 36.80 3.46 -13.31
C LYS A 413 36.72 4.89 -13.86
N VAL A 414 35.76 5.71 -13.45
CA VAL A 414 35.66 7.13 -13.81
C VAL A 414 36.70 7.92 -13.01
N VAL A 415 37.93 7.97 -13.51
CA VAL A 415 39.02 8.82 -12.97
C VAL A 415 38.60 10.29 -13.13
N PRO A 416 38.67 11.14 -12.10
CA PRO A 416 38.37 12.56 -12.24
C PRO A 416 39.38 13.17 -13.23
N LEU A 417 38.89 13.82 -14.30
CA LEU A 417 39.70 14.65 -15.18
C LEU A 417 40.48 15.64 -14.32
N LYS A 418 41.79 15.53 -14.32
CA LYS A 418 42.68 16.53 -13.70
C LYS A 418 42.28 17.91 -14.23
N PRO A 419 42.13 18.93 -13.38
CA PRO A 419 41.92 20.29 -13.86
C PRO A 419 43.10 20.66 -14.76
N ARG A 420 42.78 21.13 -15.98
CA ARG A 420 43.84 21.69 -16.86
C ARG A 420 44.52 22.80 -16.07
N SER A 421 45.80 22.63 -15.78
CA SER A 421 46.65 23.69 -15.27
C SER A 421 46.56 24.86 -16.23
N ALA A 422 46.09 26.02 -15.71
CA ALA A 422 46.22 27.27 -16.42
C ALA A 422 47.69 27.48 -16.74
N VAL A 423 48.01 27.46 -18.02
CA VAL A 423 49.34 27.89 -18.52
C VAL A 423 49.34 29.40 -18.39
N ALA A 424 50.32 29.91 -17.66
CA ALA A 424 50.58 31.30 -17.40
C ALA A 424 50.92 32.05 -18.71
#